data_637c023b3b039e67f42e91d2d0a316c4
#
_entry.id   637c023b3b039e67f42e91d2d0a316c4
#
_cell.length_a   1.000
_cell.length_b   1.000
_cell.length_c   1.000
_cell.angle_alpha   90.00
_cell.angle_beta   90.00
_cell.angle_gamma   90.00
#
_symmetry.space_group_name_H-M   'P 1'
#
loop_
_entity.id
_entity.type
_entity.pdbx_description
1 polymer ?
#
loop_
_entity_poly.entity_id
_entity_poly.type
_entity_poly.pdbx_seq_one_letter_code
_entity_poly.pdbx_strand_id
1 'polypeptide(L)'
;EVAYDDETDRQRARVIEETMRMLGAPVNVVEINRGPTITQFGVEPDYLESRAGRTRVRVAKIASLADDLALALSARTIRVEAPVPGKGFVGIEVPNEEIATVALREVIDSEAFRRLKTPLRFALGQDVSGNAVAADLSAMPHLLIAGQTGSGKSVCVNALICCYLLHNTPDELRMIMVDPKRVELTVYSGIPHLLAPVVVDTQKVVGVLQWVLREMDLRYHKLAQVGTRNIAEYNARIEGSGEKKLPRLVVFIDELADLMMLAPEETQGAIT
;
A
#
# COMPACT_ATOMS: atom_id res chain seq x y z
N GLU A 1 13.96 8.21 17.68
CA GLU A 1 13.22 9.51 17.57
C GLU A 1 14.06 10.42 16.69
N VAL A 2 13.61 10.66 15.45
CA VAL A 2 14.21 11.69 14.59
C VAL A 2 13.72 13.02 15.18
N ALA A 3 14.64 13.85 15.66
CA ALA A 3 14.30 15.21 16.11
C ALA A 3 13.74 15.96 14.90
N TYR A 4 12.46 16.30 14.92
CA TYR A 4 11.82 17.10 13.90
C TYR A 4 12.41 18.50 13.94
N ASP A 5 13.12 18.89 12.89
CA ASP A 5 13.68 20.24 12.75
C ASP A 5 12.63 21.16 12.13
N ASP A 6 11.76 21.67 12.99
CA ASP A 6 10.72 22.66 12.65
C ASP A 6 11.28 23.91 11.97
N GLU A 7 12.55 24.24 12.21
CA GLU A 7 13.18 25.42 11.63
C GLU A 7 13.57 25.21 10.17
N THR A 8 14.07 24.04 9.83
CA THR A 8 14.37 23.66 8.44
C THR A 8 13.10 23.65 7.57
N ASP A 9 12.00 23.10 8.07
CA ASP A 9 10.72 23.05 7.34
C ASP A 9 10.15 24.47 7.15
N ARG A 10 10.23 25.33 8.15
CA ARG A 10 9.85 26.76 8.03
C ARG A 10 10.73 27.51 7.04
N GLN A 11 12.02 27.22 7.01
CA GLN A 11 12.93 27.84 6.04
C GLN A 11 12.58 27.39 4.61
N ARG A 12 12.31 26.10 4.39
CA ARG A 12 11.85 25.58 3.10
C ARG A 12 10.53 26.21 2.67
N ALA A 13 9.59 26.39 3.58
CA ALA A 13 8.33 27.08 3.30
C ALA A 13 8.57 28.52 2.78
N ARG A 14 9.48 29.27 3.41
CA ARG A 14 9.86 30.62 2.95
C ARG A 14 10.49 30.59 1.55
N VAL A 15 11.40 29.65 1.29
CA VAL A 15 12.00 29.47 -0.04
C VAL A 15 10.93 29.19 -1.09
N ILE A 16 9.94 28.36 -0.79
CA ILE A 16 8.82 28.08 -1.69
C ILE A 16 8.04 29.37 -1.99
N GLU A 17 7.63 30.12 -0.98
CA GLU A 17 6.87 31.37 -1.15
C GLU A 17 7.64 32.41 -1.94
N GLU A 18 8.92 32.62 -1.62
CA GLU A 18 9.80 33.58 -2.30
C GLU A 18 10.04 33.19 -3.75
N THR A 19 10.39 31.95 -4.01
CA THR A 19 10.65 31.43 -5.37
C THR A 19 9.41 31.56 -6.24
N MET A 20 8.27 31.10 -5.72
CA MET A 20 6.98 31.18 -6.43
C MET A 20 6.58 32.62 -6.73
N ARG A 21 6.82 33.54 -5.82
CA ARG A 21 6.58 34.98 -6.03
C ARG A 21 7.48 35.54 -7.12
N MET A 22 8.78 35.22 -7.14
CA MET A 22 9.73 35.64 -8.17
C MET A 22 9.35 35.10 -9.56
N LEU A 23 8.79 33.89 -9.62
CA LEU A 23 8.37 33.27 -10.87
C LEU A 23 6.95 33.69 -11.30
N GLY A 24 6.34 34.66 -10.64
CA GLY A 24 5.05 35.21 -10.99
C GLY A 24 3.88 34.21 -10.69
N ALA A 25 4.01 33.43 -9.66
CA ALA A 25 2.99 32.53 -9.16
C ALA A 25 2.93 32.59 -7.62
N PRO A 26 2.67 33.75 -6.98
CA PRO A 26 2.67 33.86 -5.53
C PRO A 26 1.70 32.89 -4.87
N VAL A 27 2.17 32.26 -3.79
CA VAL A 27 1.42 31.32 -2.95
C VAL A 27 1.70 31.61 -1.49
N ASN A 28 0.83 31.13 -0.60
CA ASN A 28 1.02 31.16 0.84
C ASN A 28 1.05 29.72 1.35
N VAL A 29 2.04 29.34 2.14
CA VAL A 29 2.10 28.05 2.81
C VAL A 29 1.14 28.08 4.01
N VAL A 30 0.13 27.21 3.99
CA VAL A 30 -0.92 27.15 5.01
C VAL A 30 -0.82 25.92 5.90
N GLU A 31 -0.15 24.88 5.43
CA GLU A 31 0.01 23.62 6.18
C GLU A 31 1.36 22.98 5.84
N ILE A 32 2.01 22.37 6.82
CA ILE A 32 3.24 21.59 6.63
C ILE A 32 3.02 20.22 7.26
N ASN A 33 3.07 19.17 6.43
CA ASN A 33 2.89 17.79 6.84
C ASN A 33 4.20 17.02 6.56
N ARG A 34 4.89 16.61 7.61
CA ARG A 34 6.13 15.86 7.49
C ARG A 34 5.85 14.37 7.56
N GLY A 35 6.08 13.69 6.45
CA GLY A 35 6.06 12.23 6.35
C GLY A 35 7.45 11.61 6.49
N PRO A 36 7.54 10.28 6.41
CA PRO A 36 8.81 9.57 6.60
C PRO A 36 9.81 9.81 5.46
N THR A 37 9.36 10.07 4.24
CA THR A 37 10.20 10.21 3.04
C THR A 37 10.14 11.59 2.39
N ILE A 38 9.04 12.30 2.60
CA ILE A 38 8.76 13.62 2.04
C ILE A 38 8.15 14.54 3.10
N THR A 39 8.29 15.85 2.90
CA THR A 39 7.49 16.88 3.58
C THR A 39 6.55 17.49 2.55
N GLN A 40 5.25 17.50 2.83
CA GLN A 40 4.21 18.11 2.00
C GLN A 40 3.92 19.52 2.52
N PHE A 41 4.15 20.52 1.67
CA PHE A 41 3.77 21.91 1.92
C PHE A 41 2.43 22.18 1.23
N GLY A 42 1.38 22.40 2.03
CA GLY A 42 0.08 22.83 1.54
C GLY A 42 0.11 24.30 1.21
N VAL A 43 -0.11 24.66 -0.05
CA VAL A 43 -0.06 26.05 -0.50
C VAL A 43 -1.39 26.51 -1.07
N GLU A 44 -1.79 27.72 -0.73
CA GLU A 44 -2.92 28.39 -1.35
C GLU A 44 -2.44 29.41 -2.39
N PRO A 45 -3.04 29.37 -3.62
CA PRO A 45 -2.74 30.37 -4.65
C PRO A 45 -3.13 31.78 -4.20
N ASP A 46 -2.21 32.72 -4.25
CA ASP A 46 -2.43 34.12 -3.96
C ASP A 46 -2.76 34.90 -5.25
N TYR A 47 -2.84 36.21 -5.16
CA TYR A 47 -3.22 37.10 -6.25
C TYR A 47 -2.00 37.77 -6.87
N LEU A 48 -1.97 37.81 -8.19
CA LEU A 48 -1.07 38.65 -8.98
C LEU A 48 -1.71 40.02 -9.15
N GLU A 49 -0.97 41.06 -8.76
CA GLU A 49 -1.36 42.44 -9.07
C GLU A 49 -0.85 42.82 -10.46
N SER A 50 -1.71 43.25 -11.33
CA SER A 50 -1.38 43.76 -12.64
C SER A 50 -2.09 45.09 -12.90
N ARG A 51 -1.66 45.84 -13.94
CA ARG A 51 -2.35 47.06 -14.37
C ARG A 51 -3.83 46.85 -14.74
N ALA A 52 -4.20 45.59 -15.04
CA ALA A 52 -5.57 45.19 -15.39
C ALA A 52 -6.39 44.70 -14.18
N GLY A 53 -5.83 44.69 -12.95
CA GLY A 53 -6.50 44.23 -11.73
C GLY A 53 -5.80 43.06 -11.05
N ARG A 54 -6.45 42.50 -10.00
CA ARG A 54 -5.99 41.35 -9.25
C ARG A 54 -6.50 40.05 -9.91
N THR A 55 -5.59 39.14 -10.23
CA THR A 55 -5.92 37.83 -10.79
C THR A 55 -5.35 36.72 -9.92
N ARG A 56 -6.16 35.77 -9.52
CA ARG A 56 -5.69 34.61 -8.71
C ARG A 56 -4.79 33.73 -9.54
N VAL A 57 -3.69 33.25 -8.95
CA VAL A 57 -2.76 32.31 -9.59
C VAL A 57 -3.51 31.00 -9.93
N ARG A 58 -3.32 30.50 -11.14
CA ARG A 58 -3.91 29.23 -11.57
C ARG A 58 -3.08 28.06 -11.06
N VAL A 59 -3.76 27.01 -10.62
CA VAL A 59 -3.13 25.75 -10.12
C VAL A 59 -2.16 25.16 -11.15
N ALA A 60 -2.54 25.16 -12.44
CA ALA A 60 -1.67 24.68 -13.52
C ALA A 60 -0.34 25.46 -13.62
N LYS A 61 -0.33 26.75 -13.26
CA LYS A 61 0.89 27.56 -13.22
C LYS A 61 1.81 27.10 -12.09
N ILE A 62 1.25 26.79 -10.91
CA ILE A 62 2.02 26.25 -9.78
C ILE A 62 2.64 24.90 -10.17
N ALA A 63 1.85 24.00 -10.74
CA ALA A 63 2.34 22.68 -11.16
C ALA A 63 3.46 22.77 -12.22
N SER A 64 3.39 23.74 -13.13
CA SER A 64 4.43 23.93 -14.17
C SER A 64 5.77 24.44 -13.66
N LEU A 65 5.87 24.88 -12.40
CA LEU A 65 7.07 25.41 -11.78
C LEU A 65 7.77 24.40 -10.84
N ALA A 66 7.37 23.13 -10.90
CA ALA A 66 7.94 22.09 -10.03
C ALA A 66 9.46 21.95 -10.20
N ASP A 67 9.98 22.02 -11.44
CA ASP A 67 11.41 21.89 -11.71
C ASP A 67 12.21 23.10 -11.20
N ASP A 68 11.65 24.31 -11.33
CA ASP A 68 12.27 25.53 -10.81
C ASP A 68 12.32 25.50 -9.28
N LEU A 69 11.27 25.01 -8.63
CA LEU A 69 11.23 24.80 -7.18
C LEU A 69 12.23 23.73 -6.73
N ALA A 70 12.36 22.63 -7.49
CA ALA A 70 13.31 21.57 -7.20
C ALA A 70 14.75 22.14 -7.18
N LEU A 71 15.07 23.00 -8.15
CA LEU A 71 16.37 23.68 -8.19
C LEU A 71 16.57 24.61 -6.97
N ALA A 72 15.58 25.45 -6.65
CA ALA A 72 15.66 26.40 -5.54
C ALA A 72 15.80 25.70 -4.16
N LEU A 73 15.18 24.54 -3.99
CA LEU A 73 15.24 23.74 -2.77
C LEU A 73 16.38 22.71 -2.77
N SER A 74 17.20 22.68 -3.82
CA SER A 74 18.27 21.67 -4.01
C SER A 74 17.73 20.22 -3.91
N ALA A 75 16.46 20.01 -4.28
CA ALA A 75 15.81 18.72 -4.28
C ALA A 75 16.01 18.00 -5.62
N ARG A 76 16.07 16.66 -5.61
CA ARG A 76 16.22 15.88 -6.86
C ARG A 76 15.00 16.02 -7.76
N THR A 77 13.81 16.06 -7.15
CA THR A 77 12.52 16.18 -7.83
C THR A 77 11.50 16.67 -6.83
N ILE A 78 10.49 17.38 -7.30
CA ILE A 78 9.33 17.82 -6.53
C ILE A 78 8.07 17.32 -7.24
N ARG A 79 7.12 16.82 -6.48
CA ARG A 79 5.79 16.49 -6.98
C ARG A 79 4.80 17.55 -6.54
N VAL A 80 3.93 17.97 -7.46
CA VAL A 80 2.80 18.87 -7.14
C VAL A 80 1.51 18.10 -7.28
N GLU A 81 0.78 17.95 -6.17
CA GLU A 81 -0.54 17.32 -6.12
C GLU A 81 -1.62 18.40 -6.04
N ALA A 82 -2.52 18.40 -7.03
CA ALA A 82 -3.48 19.49 -7.14
C ALA A 82 -4.85 19.04 -7.67
N PRO A 83 -5.89 19.08 -6.85
CA PRO A 83 -5.89 19.38 -5.41
C PRO A 83 -5.44 18.19 -4.56
N VAL A 84 -5.01 18.44 -3.31
CA VAL A 84 -4.83 17.37 -2.33
C VAL A 84 -6.21 16.82 -1.94
N PRO A 85 -6.46 15.50 -1.99
CA PRO A 85 -7.74 14.89 -1.66
C PRO A 85 -8.25 15.31 -0.27
N GLY A 86 -9.48 15.83 -0.23
CA GLY A 86 -10.11 16.28 1.01
C GLY A 86 -9.59 17.60 1.59
N LYS A 87 -8.67 18.30 0.90
CA LYS A 87 -8.10 19.59 1.30
C LYS A 87 -8.35 20.66 0.25
N GLY A 88 -8.40 21.91 0.69
CA GLY A 88 -8.63 23.08 -0.19
C GLY A 88 -7.38 23.71 -0.78
N PHE A 89 -6.23 23.06 -0.70
CA PHE A 89 -4.94 23.57 -1.12
C PHE A 89 -4.22 22.67 -2.14
N VAL A 90 -3.13 23.17 -2.70
CA VAL A 90 -2.19 22.42 -3.56
C VAL A 90 -1.04 21.90 -2.69
N GLY A 91 -0.72 20.61 -2.79
CA GLY A 91 0.39 20.00 -2.08
C GLY A 91 1.69 20.07 -2.90
N ILE A 92 2.75 20.62 -2.32
CA ILE A 92 4.10 20.57 -2.87
C ILE A 92 4.89 19.57 -2.02
N GLU A 93 5.22 18.43 -2.61
CA GLU A 93 5.93 17.34 -1.94
C GLU A 93 7.44 17.47 -2.20
N VAL A 94 8.18 17.72 -1.13
CA VAL A 94 9.64 17.90 -1.16
C VAL A 94 10.29 16.70 -0.46
N PRO A 95 11.22 15.96 -1.10
CA PRO A 95 11.93 14.85 -0.46
C PRO A 95 12.69 15.32 0.80
N ASN A 96 12.62 14.50 1.84
CA ASN A 96 13.40 14.70 3.04
C ASN A 96 14.89 14.40 2.77
N GLU A 97 15.78 15.09 3.42
CA GLU A 97 17.24 14.80 3.37
C GLU A 97 17.52 13.47 4.07
N GLU A 98 16.88 13.25 5.21
CA GLU A 98 16.93 12.01 5.95
C GLU A 98 15.59 11.27 5.84
N ILE A 99 15.64 10.03 5.35
CA ILE A 99 14.47 9.17 5.25
C ILE A 99 14.30 8.44 6.59
N ALA A 100 13.16 8.62 7.23
CA ALA A 100 12.82 7.90 8.44
C ALA A 100 12.42 6.46 8.11
N THR A 101 12.94 5.51 8.89
CA THR A 101 12.53 4.12 8.80
C THR A 101 11.16 3.94 9.47
N VAL A 102 10.19 3.43 8.73
CA VAL A 102 8.87 3.08 9.27
C VAL A 102 8.90 1.62 9.73
N ALA A 103 8.88 1.41 11.04
CA ALA A 103 8.87 0.07 11.59
C ALA A 103 7.47 -0.56 11.47
N LEU A 104 7.40 -1.81 11.00
CA LEU A 104 6.15 -2.57 10.89
C LEU A 104 5.39 -2.59 12.23
N ARG A 105 6.11 -2.70 13.34
CA ARG A 105 5.56 -2.71 14.70
C ARG A 105 4.76 -1.45 15.02
N GLU A 106 5.26 -0.27 14.65
CA GLU A 106 4.59 1.00 14.89
C GLU A 106 3.23 1.06 14.18
N VAL A 107 3.18 0.55 12.93
CA VAL A 107 1.93 0.51 12.17
C VAL A 107 0.95 -0.52 12.74
N ILE A 108 1.41 -1.69 13.16
CA ILE A 108 0.56 -2.70 13.82
C ILE A 108 -0.01 -2.18 15.16
N ASP A 109 0.78 -1.44 15.91
CA ASP A 109 0.36 -0.87 17.19
C ASP A 109 -0.52 0.40 17.03
N SER A 110 -0.67 0.93 15.79
CA SER A 110 -1.49 2.10 15.50
C SER A 110 -3.00 1.85 15.66
N GLU A 111 -3.74 2.94 15.84
CA GLU A 111 -5.20 2.90 15.88
C GLU A 111 -5.80 2.48 14.52
N ALA A 112 -5.19 2.90 13.40
CA ALA A 112 -5.62 2.53 12.06
C ALA A 112 -5.64 1.00 11.87
N PHE A 113 -4.61 0.31 12.31
CA PHE A 113 -4.55 -1.15 12.26
C PHE A 113 -5.50 -1.80 13.28
N ARG A 114 -5.57 -1.28 14.49
CA ARG A 114 -6.41 -1.83 15.58
C ARG A 114 -7.91 -1.71 15.32
N ARG A 115 -8.34 -0.73 14.53
CA ARG A 115 -9.75 -0.58 14.09
C ARG A 115 -10.20 -1.70 13.18
N LEU A 116 -9.30 -2.25 12.36
CA LEU A 116 -9.59 -3.40 11.52
C LEU A 116 -9.63 -4.66 12.38
N LYS A 117 -10.80 -5.34 12.43
CA LYS A 117 -11.00 -6.55 13.24
C LYS A 117 -10.94 -7.83 12.44
N THR A 118 -10.60 -7.73 11.17
CA THR A 118 -10.56 -8.85 10.23
C THR A 118 -9.27 -9.66 10.35
N PRO A 119 -9.29 -10.96 10.11
CA PRO A 119 -8.09 -11.80 10.13
C PRO A 119 -7.08 -11.45 9.02
N LEU A 120 -7.54 -10.89 7.88
CA LEU A 120 -6.69 -10.55 6.74
C LEU A 120 -6.30 -9.07 6.69
N ARG A 121 -6.31 -8.40 7.85
CA ARG A 121 -5.78 -7.03 7.98
C ARG A 121 -4.25 -7.04 7.87
N PHE A 122 -3.71 -6.01 7.25
CA PHE A 122 -2.27 -5.84 7.12
C PHE A 122 -1.86 -4.37 7.19
N ALA A 123 -0.63 -4.15 7.66
CA ALA A 123 -0.01 -2.85 7.73
C ALA A 123 0.71 -2.53 6.42
N LEU A 124 0.50 -1.33 5.88
CA LEU A 124 1.16 -0.85 4.66
C LEU A 124 2.35 0.07 4.96
N GLY A 125 2.25 0.91 5.98
CA GLY A 125 3.27 1.89 6.31
C GLY A 125 2.67 3.18 6.82
N GLN A 126 3.23 4.31 6.42
CA GLN A 126 2.72 5.65 6.70
C GLN A 126 2.46 6.40 5.40
N ASP A 127 1.46 7.27 5.42
CA ASP A 127 1.17 8.18 4.32
C ASP A 127 2.16 9.38 4.29
N VAL A 128 1.95 10.29 3.35
CA VAL A 128 2.76 11.50 3.19
C VAL A 128 2.69 12.47 4.39
N SER A 129 1.71 12.30 5.25
CA SER A 129 1.53 13.08 6.49
C SER A 129 2.00 12.34 7.75
N GLY A 130 2.61 11.16 7.59
CA GLY A 130 3.08 10.34 8.71
C GLY A 130 2.00 9.52 9.41
N ASN A 131 0.76 9.49 8.88
CA ASN A 131 -0.30 8.68 9.48
C ASN A 131 -0.15 7.22 9.08
N ALA A 132 -0.35 6.32 10.05
CA ALA A 132 -0.30 4.89 9.79
C ALA A 132 -1.43 4.46 8.84
N VAL A 133 -1.08 3.65 7.84
CA VAL A 133 -1.99 3.09 6.83
C VAL A 133 -2.05 1.58 6.99
N ALA A 134 -3.26 1.07 7.14
CA ALA A 134 -3.56 -0.36 7.19
C ALA A 134 -4.75 -0.67 6.28
N ALA A 135 -4.81 -1.88 5.77
CA ALA A 135 -5.87 -2.35 4.89
C ALA A 135 -6.31 -3.78 5.24
N ASP A 136 -7.39 -4.23 4.61
CA ASP A 136 -7.95 -5.57 4.77
C ASP A 136 -8.09 -6.25 3.42
N LEU A 137 -7.38 -7.36 3.24
CA LEU A 137 -7.44 -8.14 2.01
C LEU A 137 -8.84 -8.78 1.80
N SER A 138 -9.59 -9.04 2.87
CA SER A 138 -10.95 -9.60 2.72
C SER A 138 -11.93 -8.65 2.04
N ALA A 139 -11.62 -7.35 2.00
CA ALA A 139 -12.43 -6.35 1.28
C ALA A 139 -12.03 -6.19 -0.20
N MET A 140 -11.02 -6.93 -0.65
CA MET A 140 -10.48 -6.88 -2.00
C MET A 140 -10.63 -8.26 -2.66
N PRO A 141 -11.01 -8.34 -3.96
CA PRO A 141 -10.97 -9.61 -4.69
C PRO A 141 -9.53 -10.16 -4.74
N HIS A 142 -8.59 -9.31 -5.13
CA HIS A 142 -7.15 -9.56 -5.20
C HIS A 142 -6.38 -8.29 -4.88
N LEU A 143 -5.11 -8.44 -4.49
CA LEU A 143 -4.17 -7.33 -4.31
C LEU A 143 -3.01 -7.51 -5.27
N LEU A 144 -2.82 -6.57 -6.18
CA LEU A 144 -1.66 -6.48 -7.04
C LEU A 144 -0.65 -5.49 -6.44
N ILE A 145 0.57 -5.96 -6.21
CA ILE A 145 1.69 -5.14 -5.74
C ILE A 145 2.68 -5.02 -6.89
N ALA A 146 2.84 -3.82 -7.44
CA ALA A 146 3.74 -3.56 -8.56
C ALA A 146 4.76 -2.47 -8.21
N GLY A 147 5.95 -2.60 -8.79
CA GLY A 147 7.02 -1.62 -8.60
C GLY A 147 8.31 -2.07 -9.27
N GLN A 148 9.15 -1.10 -9.60
CA GLN A 148 10.49 -1.39 -10.13
C GLN A 148 11.41 -1.99 -9.05
N THR A 149 12.51 -2.59 -9.46
CA THR A 149 13.52 -3.14 -8.54
C THR A 149 13.95 -2.07 -7.52
N GLY A 150 13.95 -2.45 -6.25
CA GLY A 150 14.28 -1.53 -5.14
C GLY A 150 13.14 -0.62 -4.68
N SER A 151 11.93 -0.71 -5.25
CA SER A 151 10.76 0.09 -4.83
C SER A 151 10.12 -0.35 -3.51
N GLY A 152 10.52 -1.50 -2.96
CA GLY A 152 9.97 -2.05 -1.73
C GLY A 152 8.88 -3.12 -1.92
N LYS A 153 8.67 -3.67 -3.14
CA LYS A 153 7.72 -4.76 -3.40
C LYS A 153 7.87 -5.90 -2.39
N SER A 154 9.08 -6.45 -2.26
CA SER A 154 9.39 -7.54 -1.34
C SER A 154 9.18 -7.17 0.13
N VAL A 155 9.50 -5.93 0.51
CA VAL A 155 9.25 -5.43 1.87
C VAL A 155 7.75 -5.40 2.16
N CYS A 156 6.94 -4.94 1.21
CA CYS A 156 5.49 -4.92 1.33
C CYS A 156 4.91 -6.33 1.49
N VAL A 157 5.33 -7.27 0.62
CA VAL A 157 4.90 -8.69 0.69
C VAL A 157 5.27 -9.31 2.04
N ASN A 158 6.51 -9.11 2.49
CA ASN A 158 6.97 -9.59 3.79
C ASN A 158 6.16 -8.98 4.95
N ALA A 159 5.83 -7.69 4.88
CA ALA A 159 4.99 -7.03 5.89
C ALA A 159 3.59 -7.66 5.96
N LEU A 160 2.97 -7.97 4.81
CA LEU A 160 1.69 -8.67 4.77
C LEU A 160 1.78 -10.06 5.43
N ILE A 161 2.77 -10.86 5.02
CA ILE A 161 2.98 -12.21 5.56
C ILE A 161 3.20 -12.14 7.08
N CYS A 162 4.04 -11.25 7.55
CA CYS A 162 4.28 -11.05 8.98
C CYS A 162 3.00 -10.67 9.74
N CYS A 163 2.19 -9.74 9.19
CA CYS A 163 0.91 -9.40 9.78
C CYS A 163 -0.01 -10.61 9.92
N TYR A 164 -0.06 -11.46 8.90
CA TYR A 164 -0.91 -12.66 8.91
C TYR A 164 -0.42 -13.70 9.90
N LEU A 165 0.89 -13.93 9.98
CA LEU A 165 1.48 -14.87 10.93
C LEU A 165 1.33 -14.44 12.40
N LEU A 166 1.35 -13.13 12.66
CA LEU A 166 1.19 -12.57 14.01
C LEU A 166 -0.26 -12.61 14.52
N HIS A 167 -1.25 -12.69 13.61
CA HIS A 167 -2.66 -12.51 13.97
C HIS A 167 -3.55 -13.70 13.66
N ASN A 168 -3.03 -14.77 13.06
CA ASN A 168 -3.79 -15.95 12.74
C ASN A 168 -3.06 -17.23 13.13
N THR A 169 -3.80 -18.21 13.57
CA THR A 169 -3.31 -19.58 13.72
C THR A 169 -3.41 -20.35 12.39
N PRO A 170 -2.71 -21.49 12.23
CA PRO A 170 -2.86 -22.33 11.05
C PRO A 170 -4.27 -22.89 10.83
N ASP A 171 -5.12 -22.94 11.85
CA ASP A 171 -6.52 -23.35 11.73
C ASP A 171 -7.42 -22.21 11.23
N GLU A 172 -6.99 -20.96 11.31
CA GLU A 172 -7.71 -19.78 10.85
C GLU A 172 -7.28 -19.33 9.45
N LEU A 173 -5.97 -19.51 9.13
CA LEU A 173 -5.36 -19.09 7.87
C LEU A 173 -4.40 -20.14 7.35
N ARG A 174 -4.56 -20.50 6.09
CA ARG A 174 -3.62 -21.30 5.31
C ARG A 174 -3.08 -20.48 4.13
N MET A 175 -1.84 -20.77 3.75
CA MET A 175 -1.16 -20.07 2.68
C MET A 175 -0.62 -21.05 1.65
N ILE A 176 -0.64 -20.60 0.39
CA ILE A 176 0.11 -21.19 -0.72
C ILE A 176 1.07 -20.12 -1.21
N MET A 177 2.32 -20.46 -1.42
CA MET A 177 3.36 -19.55 -1.89
C MET A 177 3.98 -20.07 -3.17
N VAL A 178 4.06 -19.21 -4.18
CA VAL A 178 4.64 -19.48 -5.50
C VAL A 178 5.82 -18.55 -5.72
N ASP A 179 7.03 -19.10 -5.82
CA ASP A 179 8.28 -18.35 -5.98
C ASP A 179 9.21 -19.06 -7.00
N PRO A 180 8.96 -18.88 -8.30
CA PRO A 180 9.77 -19.52 -9.35
C PRO A 180 11.25 -19.12 -9.31
N LYS A 181 11.54 -17.92 -8.84
CA LYS A 181 12.90 -17.37 -8.76
C LYS A 181 13.66 -17.83 -7.52
N ARG A 182 12.98 -18.39 -6.52
CA ARG A 182 13.54 -18.88 -5.24
C ARG A 182 14.25 -17.78 -4.43
N VAL A 183 13.74 -16.56 -4.46
CA VAL A 183 14.41 -15.41 -3.85
C VAL A 183 13.63 -14.84 -2.67
N GLU A 184 12.31 -14.69 -2.80
CA GLU A 184 11.53 -13.88 -1.88
C GLU A 184 10.75 -14.71 -0.86
N LEU A 185 10.09 -15.78 -1.28
CA LEU A 185 9.15 -16.54 -0.45
C LEU A 185 9.71 -17.85 0.12
N THR A 186 10.82 -18.34 -0.42
CA THR A 186 11.46 -19.60 0.04
C THR A 186 11.90 -19.56 1.50
N VAL A 187 12.16 -18.37 2.06
CA VAL A 187 12.49 -18.16 3.48
C VAL A 187 11.36 -18.60 4.43
N TYR A 188 10.14 -18.68 3.94
CA TYR A 188 8.96 -19.12 4.71
C TYR A 188 8.74 -20.64 4.64
N SER A 189 9.61 -21.39 3.98
CA SER A 189 9.48 -22.84 3.89
C SER A 189 9.43 -23.48 5.27
N GLY A 190 8.45 -24.35 5.50
CA GLY A 190 8.29 -25.08 6.76
C GLY A 190 7.43 -24.40 7.82
N ILE A 191 6.91 -23.18 7.60
CA ILE A 191 5.95 -22.59 8.52
C ILE A 191 4.63 -23.39 8.54
N PRO A 192 3.96 -23.54 9.70
CA PRO A 192 2.77 -24.39 9.82
C PRO A 192 1.55 -23.90 9.05
N HIS A 193 1.54 -22.64 8.61
CA HIS A 193 0.47 -22.05 7.81
C HIS A 193 0.49 -22.48 6.34
N LEU A 194 1.60 -23.00 5.83
CA LEU A 194 1.68 -23.49 4.45
C LEU A 194 0.89 -24.78 4.27
N LEU A 195 0.10 -24.87 3.19
CA LEU A 195 -0.59 -26.10 2.77
C LEU A 195 0.36 -27.07 2.07
N ALA A 196 1.38 -26.55 1.41
CA ALA A 196 2.42 -27.30 0.71
C ALA A 196 3.74 -26.53 0.80
N PRO A 197 4.90 -27.15 0.55
CA PRO A 197 6.16 -26.43 0.39
C PRO A 197 6.02 -25.31 -0.65
N VAL A 198 6.83 -24.25 -0.52
CA VAL A 198 6.84 -23.16 -1.48
C VAL A 198 7.06 -23.72 -2.89
N VAL A 199 6.19 -23.38 -3.81
CA VAL A 199 6.18 -23.90 -5.18
C VAL A 199 7.19 -23.12 -6.01
N VAL A 200 8.29 -23.77 -6.33
CA VAL A 200 9.41 -23.17 -7.09
C VAL A 200 9.50 -23.71 -8.51
N ASP A 201 8.79 -24.80 -8.80
CA ASP A 201 8.76 -25.45 -10.11
C ASP A 201 7.57 -24.88 -10.89
N THR A 202 7.86 -24.18 -11.97
CA THR A 202 6.85 -23.54 -12.83
C THR A 202 5.86 -24.54 -13.42
N GLN A 203 6.28 -25.78 -13.69
CA GLN A 203 5.37 -26.82 -14.20
C GLN A 203 4.30 -27.22 -13.16
N LYS A 204 4.62 -27.10 -11.88
CA LYS A 204 3.68 -27.43 -10.79
C LYS A 204 2.71 -26.29 -10.50
N VAL A 205 3.03 -25.07 -10.90
CA VAL A 205 2.19 -23.89 -10.60
C VAL A 205 0.79 -24.03 -11.20
N VAL A 206 0.69 -24.50 -12.46
CA VAL A 206 -0.60 -24.74 -13.14
C VAL A 206 -1.47 -25.71 -12.31
N GLY A 207 -0.87 -26.81 -11.85
CA GLY A 207 -1.56 -27.78 -10.99
C GLY A 207 -2.03 -27.18 -9.66
N VAL A 208 -1.25 -26.27 -9.08
CA VAL A 208 -1.62 -25.55 -7.86
C VAL A 208 -2.80 -24.59 -8.11
N LEU A 209 -2.77 -23.82 -9.20
CA LEU A 209 -3.89 -22.93 -9.56
C LEU A 209 -5.18 -23.71 -9.80
N GLN A 210 -5.10 -24.82 -10.53
CA GLN A 210 -6.25 -25.70 -10.74
C GLN A 210 -6.76 -26.32 -9.43
N TRP A 211 -5.88 -26.60 -8.47
CA TRP A 211 -6.29 -27.06 -7.15
C TRP A 211 -7.01 -25.94 -6.39
N VAL A 212 -6.52 -24.71 -6.44
CA VAL A 212 -7.16 -23.55 -5.80
C VAL A 212 -8.58 -23.35 -6.34
N LEU A 213 -8.78 -23.43 -7.66
CA LEU A 213 -10.09 -23.31 -8.28
C LEU A 213 -11.04 -24.43 -7.80
N ARG A 214 -10.59 -25.68 -7.77
CA ARG A 214 -11.39 -26.80 -7.24
C ARG A 214 -11.73 -26.62 -5.75
N GLU A 215 -10.78 -26.16 -4.95
CA GLU A 215 -11.03 -25.88 -3.53
C GLU A 215 -12.07 -24.77 -3.35
N MET A 216 -12.01 -23.73 -4.18
CA MET A 216 -13.00 -22.65 -4.20
C MET A 216 -14.40 -23.21 -4.48
N ASP A 217 -14.56 -24.02 -5.53
CA ASP A 217 -15.85 -24.65 -5.87
C ASP A 217 -16.38 -25.54 -4.75
N LEU A 218 -15.52 -26.35 -4.16
CA LEU A 218 -15.90 -27.20 -3.01
C LEU A 218 -16.38 -26.35 -1.83
N ARG A 219 -15.76 -25.21 -1.57
CA ARG A 219 -16.18 -24.28 -0.53
C ARG A 219 -17.52 -23.64 -0.86
N TYR A 220 -17.74 -23.20 -2.10
CA TYR A 220 -19.04 -22.69 -2.53
C TYR A 220 -20.15 -23.71 -2.31
N HIS A 221 -19.93 -24.98 -2.65
CA HIS A 221 -20.91 -26.04 -2.39
C HIS A 221 -21.18 -26.21 -0.89
N LYS A 222 -20.16 -26.22 -0.03
CA LYS A 222 -20.34 -26.31 1.42
C LYS A 222 -21.11 -25.12 1.99
N LEU A 223 -20.79 -23.90 1.56
CA LEU A 223 -21.48 -22.70 1.97
C LEU A 223 -22.97 -22.75 1.57
N ALA A 224 -23.24 -23.18 0.33
CA ALA A 224 -24.61 -23.32 -0.18
C ALA A 224 -25.42 -24.36 0.58
N GLN A 225 -24.83 -25.51 0.92
CA GLN A 225 -25.52 -26.58 1.70
C GLN A 225 -25.98 -26.10 3.07
N VAL A 226 -25.23 -25.21 3.70
CA VAL A 226 -25.55 -24.65 5.01
C VAL A 226 -26.35 -23.34 4.90
N GLY A 227 -26.52 -22.79 3.69
CA GLY A 227 -27.25 -21.55 3.44
C GLY A 227 -26.52 -20.31 3.95
N THR A 228 -25.19 -20.28 3.82
CA THR A 228 -24.34 -19.15 4.22
C THR A 228 -23.69 -18.51 3.01
N ARG A 229 -23.31 -17.22 3.13
CA ARG A 229 -22.78 -16.42 2.01
C ARG A 229 -21.25 -16.28 2.02
N ASN A 230 -20.65 -16.53 3.17
CA ASN A 230 -19.22 -16.36 3.35
C ASN A 230 -18.67 -17.32 4.43
N ILE A 231 -17.35 -17.43 4.47
CA ILE A 231 -16.64 -18.36 5.36
C ILE A 231 -16.84 -18.03 6.85
N ALA A 232 -17.03 -16.74 7.20
CA ALA A 232 -17.24 -16.34 8.59
C ALA A 232 -18.62 -16.80 9.10
N GLU A 233 -19.66 -16.60 8.28
CA GLU A 233 -21.01 -17.11 8.57
C GLU A 233 -21.04 -18.64 8.65
N TYR A 234 -20.35 -19.31 7.72
CA TYR A 234 -20.23 -20.77 7.73
C TYR A 234 -19.60 -21.25 9.04
N ASN A 235 -18.42 -20.72 9.39
CA ASN A 235 -17.70 -21.13 10.59
C ASN A 235 -18.49 -20.83 11.88
N ALA A 236 -19.24 -19.73 11.92
CA ALA A 236 -20.12 -19.44 13.04
C ALA A 236 -21.31 -20.44 13.12
N ARG A 237 -21.85 -20.85 11.97
CA ARG A 237 -23.02 -21.74 11.91
C ARG A 237 -22.70 -23.18 12.29
N ILE A 238 -21.51 -23.66 11.97
CA ILE A 238 -21.06 -25.00 12.33
C ILE A 238 -20.45 -25.08 13.74
N GLU A 239 -20.34 -23.96 14.43
CA GLU A 239 -19.79 -23.93 15.80
C GLU A 239 -20.65 -24.82 16.72
N GLY A 240 -19.99 -25.78 17.39
CA GLY A 240 -20.69 -26.79 18.21
C GLY A 240 -21.23 -28.00 17.47
N SER A 241 -21.19 -28.07 16.14
CA SER A 241 -21.64 -29.25 15.37
C SER A 241 -20.66 -30.43 15.35
N GLY A 242 -19.40 -30.17 15.78
CA GLY A 242 -18.31 -31.16 15.65
C GLY A 242 -17.61 -31.10 14.27
N GLU A 243 -18.09 -30.29 13.35
CA GLU A 243 -17.44 -30.09 12.05
C GLU A 243 -16.22 -29.16 12.18
N LYS A 244 -15.22 -29.39 11.33
CA LYS A 244 -14.01 -28.57 11.32
C LYS A 244 -14.26 -27.26 10.60
N LYS A 245 -13.92 -26.13 11.26
CA LYS A 245 -13.95 -24.79 10.66
C LYS A 245 -13.08 -24.73 9.41
N LEU A 246 -13.51 -23.96 8.42
CA LEU A 246 -12.74 -23.72 7.21
C LEU A 246 -11.74 -22.57 7.46
N PRO A 247 -10.44 -22.79 7.26
CA PRO A 247 -9.47 -21.70 7.28
C PRO A 247 -9.63 -20.79 6.06
N ARG A 248 -9.27 -19.53 6.17
CA ARG A 248 -9.04 -18.69 5.00
C ARG A 248 -7.85 -19.22 4.22
N LEU A 249 -7.88 -19.05 2.91
CA LEU A 249 -6.78 -19.43 2.03
C LEU A 249 -6.27 -18.20 1.29
N VAL A 250 -4.99 -17.90 1.46
CA VAL A 250 -4.30 -16.81 0.75
C VAL A 250 -3.21 -17.41 -0.14
N VAL A 251 -3.20 -16.98 -1.38
CA VAL A 251 -2.19 -17.40 -2.37
C VAL A 251 -1.26 -16.21 -2.62
N PHE A 252 0.03 -16.42 -2.42
CA PHE A 252 1.09 -15.45 -2.75
C PHE A 252 1.79 -15.89 -4.02
N ILE A 253 1.90 -14.97 -4.97
CA ILE A 253 2.64 -15.16 -6.22
C ILE A 253 3.67 -14.03 -6.29
N ASP A 254 4.96 -14.37 -6.22
CA ASP A 254 6.04 -13.38 -6.23
C ASP A 254 6.10 -12.61 -7.55
N GLU A 255 6.07 -13.33 -8.67
CA GLU A 255 6.17 -12.73 -9.99
C GLU A 255 5.05 -13.23 -10.91
N LEU A 256 3.99 -12.42 -11.02
CA LEU A 256 2.84 -12.77 -11.87
C LEU A 256 3.20 -12.83 -13.35
N ALA A 257 4.15 -12.00 -13.81
CA ALA A 257 4.56 -11.95 -15.20
C ALA A 257 5.13 -13.29 -15.66
N ASP A 258 5.91 -13.99 -14.82
CA ASP A 258 6.47 -15.31 -15.16
C ASP A 258 5.35 -16.34 -15.39
N LEU A 259 4.27 -16.27 -14.61
CA LEU A 259 3.12 -17.17 -14.79
C LEU A 259 2.31 -16.84 -16.04
N MET A 260 2.13 -15.54 -16.32
CA MET A 260 1.43 -15.08 -17.53
C MET A 260 2.19 -15.44 -18.80
N MET A 261 3.51 -15.56 -18.75
CA MET A 261 4.31 -16.03 -19.89
C MET A 261 4.25 -17.55 -20.06
N LEU A 262 4.13 -18.29 -18.96
CA LEU A 262 4.17 -19.76 -18.98
C LEU A 262 2.81 -20.40 -19.28
N ALA A 263 1.76 -19.90 -18.66
CA ALA A 263 0.40 -20.45 -18.67
C ALA A 263 -0.64 -19.30 -18.59
N PRO A 264 -0.76 -18.49 -19.66
CA PRO A 264 -1.60 -17.29 -19.64
C PRO A 264 -3.08 -17.61 -19.40
N GLU A 265 -3.63 -18.61 -20.05
CA GLU A 265 -5.05 -18.96 -19.95
C GLU A 265 -5.42 -19.46 -18.55
N GLU A 266 -4.61 -20.39 -18.00
CA GLU A 266 -4.83 -20.93 -16.66
C GLU A 266 -4.61 -19.89 -15.57
N THR A 267 -3.63 -19.00 -15.74
CA THR A 267 -3.35 -17.92 -14.79
C THR A 267 -4.45 -16.90 -14.82
N GLN A 268 -4.90 -16.47 -15.99
CA GLN A 268 -5.99 -15.53 -16.14
C GLN A 268 -7.30 -16.12 -15.58
N GLY A 269 -7.62 -17.36 -15.93
CA GLY A 269 -8.83 -18.02 -15.45
C GLY A 269 -8.85 -18.27 -13.92
N ALA A 270 -7.69 -18.29 -13.26
CA ALA A 270 -7.61 -18.43 -11.81
C ALA A 270 -7.74 -17.08 -11.07
N ILE A 271 -7.54 -15.95 -11.76
CA ILE A 271 -7.59 -14.60 -11.17
C ILE A 271 -8.92 -13.90 -11.48
N THR A 272 -9.59 -14.25 -12.57
CA THR A 272 -10.90 -13.69 -12.97
C THR A 272 -12.07 -14.53 -12.50
#